data_226afb806ae501fba5296d6f5805c505
#
_entry.id   226afb806ae501fba5296d6f5805c505
#
_cell.length_a   1.000
_cell.length_b   1.000
_cell.length_c   1.000
_cell.angle_alpha   90.00
_cell.angle_beta   90.00
_cell.angle_gamma   90.00
#
_symmetry.space_group_name_H-M   'P 1'
#
loop_
_entity.id
_entity.type
_entity.pdbx_description
1 polymer ?
#
loop_
_entity_poly.entity_id
_entity_poly.type
_entity_poly.pdbx_seq_one_letter_code
_entity_poly.pdbx_strand_id
1 'polypeptide(L)'
;MNDDGARLIRSSSLMGLGTVISRITGLIRNLLLVAVLGTGILGDAYNVANTTPNILYNLLIGGALSAVFVPQIVKSFRESDGGSAYVSRLISLLASALLLITVLAMVLAPLFISIYAPLFTGRSRDVAIAFALYCLPQILFYGLFGVLGQVANAKERFGP
;
A
#
# COMPACT_ATOMS: atom_id res chain seq x y z
N MET A 1 -25.41 1.07 -32.15
CA MET A 1 -24.28 1.33 -31.24
C MET A 1 -24.53 0.40 -30.06
N ASN A 2 -23.75 -0.67 -29.96
CA ASN A 2 -24.07 -1.79 -29.08
C ASN A 2 -23.95 -1.38 -27.60
N ASP A 3 -24.88 -1.83 -26.75
CA ASP A 3 -24.89 -1.56 -25.28
C ASP A 3 -23.56 -1.83 -24.58
N ASP A 4 -22.79 -2.77 -25.09
CA ASP A 4 -21.44 -3.10 -24.58
C ASP A 4 -20.43 -1.95 -24.82
N GLY A 5 -20.51 -1.26 -25.96
CA GLY A 5 -19.66 -0.10 -26.23
C GLY A 5 -19.95 1.07 -25.30
N ALA A 6 -21.23 1.33 -25.00
CA ALA A 6 -21.62 2.39 -24.08
C ALA A 6 -21.20 2.09 -22.63
N ARG A 7 -21.29 0.83 -22.19
CA ARG A 7 -20.81 0.37 -20.89
C ARG A 7 -19.29 0.50 -20.75
N LEU A 8 -18.53 0.09 -21.77
CA LEU A 8 -17.07 0.22 -21.80
C LEU A 8 -16.64 1.67 -21.71
N ILE A 9 -17.24 2.57 -22.50
CA ILE A 9 -16.94 4.00 -22.48
C ILE A 9 -17.25 4.61 -21.11
N ARG A 10 -18.40 4.27 -20.52
CA ARG A 10 -18.78 4.74 -19.18
C ARG A 10 -17.81 4.27 -18.10
N SER A 11 -17.43 2.99 -18.11
CA SER A 11 -16.46 2.45 -17.14
C SER A 11 -15.09 3.08 -17.28
N SER A 12 -14.60 3.25 -18.52
CA SER A 12 -13.32 3.91 -18.79
C SER A 12 -13.33 5.38 -18.39
N SER A 13 -14.43 6.09 -18.62
CA SER A 13 -14.58 7.49 -18.20
C SER A 13 -14.58 7.65 -16.68
N LEU A 14 -15.26 6.75 -15.97
CA LEU A 14 -15.26 6.75 -14.50
C LEU A 14 -13.86 6.46 -13.93
N MET A 15 -13.13 5.51 -14.49
CA MET A 15 -11.75 5.22 -14.11
C MET A 15 -10.82 6.42 -14.41
N GLY A 16 -10.99 7.05 -15.58
CA GLY A 16 -10.25 8.27 -15.94
C GLY A 16 -10.50 9.41 -14.97
N LEU A 17 -11.77 9.67 -14.64
CA LEU A 17 -12.16 10.72 -13.69
C LEU A 17 -11.58 10.44 -12.29
N GLY A 18 -11.67 9.20 -11.80
CA GLY A 18 -11.09 8.79 -10.54
C GLY A 18 -9.57 9.00 -10.50
N THR A 19 -8.88 8.70 -11.60
CA THR A 19 -7.44 8.92 -11.73
C THR A 19 -7.08 10.41 -11.68
N VAL A 20 -7.83 11.26 -12.37
CA VAL A 20 -7.62 12.73 -12.33
C VAL A 20 -7.82 13.28 -10.93
N ILE A 21 -8.92 12.92 -10.27
CA ILE A 21 -9.20 13.35 -8.88
C ILE A 21 -8.08 12.90 -7.95
N SER A 22 -7.64 11.64 -8.05
CA SER A 22 -6.55 11.10 -7.25
C SER A 22 -5.24 11.88 -7.45
N ARG A 23 -4.90 12.22 -8.69
CA ARG A 23 -3.69 13.00 -9.00
C ARG A 23 -3.76 14.43 -8.45
N ILE A 24 -4.91 15.10 -8.58
CA ILE A 24 -5.14 16.44 -8.01
C ILE A 24 -5.01 16.40 -6.50
N THR A 25 -5.64 15.43 -5.84
CA THR A 25 -5.55 15.24 -4.39
C THR A 25 -4.10 14.98 -3.95
N GLY A 26 -3.36 14.16 -4.70
CA GLY A 26 -1.93 13.92 -4.46
C GLY A 26 -1.07 15.18 -4.60
N LEU A 27 -1.35 16.01 -5.60
CA LEU A 27 -0.68 17.30 -5.77
C LEU A 27 -0.96 18.24 -4.59
N ILE A 28 -2.23 18.38 -4.20
CA ILE A 28 -2.63 19.20 -3.04
C ILE A 28 -1.94 18.71 -1.77
N ARG A 29 -1.92 17.41 -1.52
CA ARG A 29 -1.19 16.81 -0.40
C ARG A 29 0.28 17.21 -0.39
N ASN A 30 0.97 17.11 -1.54
CA ASN A 30 2.39 17.46 -1.62
C ASN A 30 2.64 18.95 -1.39
N LEU A 31 1.79 19.82 -1.93
CA LEU A 31 1.87 21.26 -1.68
C LEU A 31 1.67 21.58 -0.19
N LEU A 32 0.70 20.96 0.47
CA LEU A 32 0.47 21.13 1.91
C LEU A 32 1.64 20.62 2.74
N LEU A 33 2.24 19.49 2.37
CA LEU A 33 3.43 18.96 3.06
C LEU A 33 4.60 19.94 2.97
N VAL A 34 4.87 20.48 1.78
CA VAL A 34 5.94 21.49 1.61
C VAL A 34 5.62 22.77 2.38
N ALA A 35 4.36 23.21 2.37
CA ALA A 35 3.94 24.41 3.11
C ALA A 35 4.09 24.26 4.64
N VAL A 36 3.83 23.06 5.18
CA VAL A 36 3.86 22.80 6.63
C VAL A 36 5.25 22.39 7.12
N LEU A 37 5.92 21.48 6.41
CA LEU A 37 7.22 20.92 6.83
C LEU A 37 8.41 21.74 6.30
N GLY A 38 8.19 22.53 5.26
CA GLY A 38 9.26 23.24 4.57
C GLY A 38 10.16 22.32 3.76
N THR A 39 11.26 22.89 3.26
CA THR A 39 12.30 22.18 2.47
C THR A 39 13.54 21.84 3.30
N GLY A 40 13.45 21.88 4.61
CA GLY A 40 14.56 21.60 5.53
C GLY A 40 14.50 20.21 6.16
N ILE A 41 15.16 20.09 7.30
CA ILE A 41 15.32 18.81 8.05
C ILE A 41 13.99 18.07 8.27
N LEU A 42 12.89 18.79 8.53
CA LEU A 42 11.58 18.18 8.74
C LEU A 42 11.03 17.54 7.45
N GLY A 43 11.18 18.22 6.31
CA GLY A 43 10.77 17.71 5.01
C GLY A 43 11.59 16.48 4.62
N ASP A 44 12.91 16.52 4.82
CA ASP A 44 13.80 15.38 4.53
C ASP A 44 13.52 14.19 5.45
N ALA A 45 13.34 14.43 6.74
CA ALA A 45 12.99 13.40 7.72
C ALA A 45 11.65 12.73 7.39
N TYR A 46 10.64 13.51 6.98
CA TYR A 46 9.36 12.99 6.53
C TYR A 46 9.51 12.15 5.25
N ASN A 47 10.28 12.62 4.26
CA ASN A 47 10.51 11.88 3.02
C ASN A 47 11.17 10.52 3.27
N VAL A 48 12.20 10.49 4.11
CA VAL A 48 12.88 9.27 4.52
C VAL A 48 11.90 8.32 5.23
N ALA A 49 11.14 8.84 6.18
CA ALA A 49 10.17 8.05 6.95
C ALA A 49 9.04 7.49 6.08
N ASN A 50 8.51 8.29 5.15
CA ASN A 50 7.42 7.89 4.25
C ASN A 50 7.89 6.94 3.14
N THR A 51 9.16 7.01 2.75
CA THR A 51 9.74 6.10 1.72
C THR A 51 9.97 4.70 2.29
N THR A 52 10.33 4.58 3.56
CA THR A 52 10.61 3.29 4.22
C THR A 52 9.47 2.27 4.07
N PRO A 53 8.20 2.58 4.42
CA PRO A 53 7.10 1.62 4.23
C PRO A 53 6.81 1.31 2.76
N ASN A 54 7.05 2.24 1.84
CA ASN A 54 6.90 1.99 0.40
C ASN A 54 7.94 0.98 -0.11
N ILE A 55 9.19 1.07 0.36
CA ILE A 55 10.24 0.09 0.03
C ILE A 55 9.83 -1.29 0.55
N LEU A 56 9.43 -1.39 1.82
CA LEU A 56 8.99 -2.64 2.42
C LEU A 56 7.76 -3.22 1.71
N TYR A 57 6.78 -2.38 1.36
CA TYR A 57 5.62 -2.79 0.58
C TYR A 57 6.00 -3.37 -0.78
N ASN A 58 6.85 -2.67 -1.54
CA ASN A 58 7.29 -3.12 -2.86
C ASN A 58 8.09 -4.43 -2.78
N LEU A 59 8.90 -4.61 -1.74
CA LEU A 59 9.66 -5.82 -1.51
C LEU A 59 8.73 -7.01 -1.20
N LEU A 60 7.73 -6.80 -0.34
CA LEU A 60 6.82 -7.84 0.12
C LEU A 60 5.74 -8.18 -0.92
N ILE A 61 5.11 -7.18 -1.52
CA ILE A 61 3.92 -7.37 -2.38
C ILE A 61 4.28 -7.37 -3.87
N GLY A 62 5.29 -6.59 -4.27
CA GLY A 62 5.68 -6.46 -5.67
C GLY A 62 6.21 -7.74 -6.32
N GLY A 63 6.69 -8.69 -5.53
CA GLY A 63 7.27 -9.93 -6.05
C GLY A 63 6.68 -11.19 -5.44
N ALA A 64 6.89 -11.42 -4.16
CA ALA A 64 6.63 -12.71 -3.53
C ALA A 64 5.13 -13.00 -3.34
N LEU A 65 4.35 -12.03 -2.85
CA LEU A 65 2.93 -12.24 -2.62
C LEU A 65 2.15 -12.43 -3.91
N SER A 66 2.34 -11.59 -4.91
CA SER A 66 1.61 -11.69 -6.18
C SER A 66 1.89 -13.01 -6.90
N ALA A 67 3.13 -13.47 -6.91
CA ALA A 67 3.50 -14.73 -7.57
C ALA A 67 2.91 -15.98 -6.90
N VAL A 68 2.73 -15.96 -5.59
CA VAL A 68 2.22 -17.10 -4.82
C VAL A 68 0.71 -17.05 -4.64
N PHE A 69 0.14 -15.87 -4.37
CA PHE A 69 -1.27 -15.76 -3.98
C PHE A 69 -2.24 -15.76 -5.15
N VAL A 70 -1.91 -15.13 -6.27
CA VAL A 70 -2.82 -15.09 -7.42
C VAL A 70 -3.17 -16.49 -7.93
N PRO A 71 -2.21 -17.41 -8.17
CA PRO A 71 -2.54 -18.78 -8.61
C PRO A 71 -3.36 -19.54 -7.58
N GLN A 72 -3.11 -19.35 -6.28
CA GLN A 72 -3.84 -20.06 -5.23
C GLN A 72 -5.29 -19.56 -5.10
N ILE A 73 -5.52 -18.25 -5.20
CA ILE A 73 -6.88 -17.67 -5.20
C ILE A 73 -7.66 -18.18 -6.41
N VAL A 74 -7.07 -18.15 -7.61
CA VAL A 74 -7.73 -18.64 -8.83
C VAL A 74 -8.05 -20.16 -8.73
N LYS A 75 -7.15 -20.93 -8.14
CA LYS A 75 -7.36 -22.36 -7.93
C LYS A 75 -8.51 -22.64 -6.95
N SER A 76 -8.61 -21.85 -5.87
CA SER A 76 -9.64 -22.04 -4.84
C SER A 76 -11.07 -21.77 -5.35
N PHE A 77 -11.24 -20.91 -6.36
CA PHE A 77 -12.57 -20.70 -6.98
C PHE A 77 -13.14 -21.92 -7.71
N ARG A 78 -12.34 -22.96 -7.94
CA ARG A 78 -12.79 -24.23 -8.53
C ARG A 78 -13.32 -25.21 -7.50
N GLU A 79 -13.26 -24.86 -6.20
CA GLU A 79 -13.79 -25.70 -5.13
C GLU A 79 -15.32 -25.56 -5.02
N SER A 80 -15.97 -26.55 -4.38
CA SER A 80 -17.43 -26.69 -4.32
C SER A 80 -18.14 -25.53 -3.61
N ASP A 81 -17.45 -24.80 -2.72
CA ASP A 81 -17.97 -23.63 -1.99
C ASP A 81 -17.63 -22.29 -2.67
N GLY A 82 -17.12 -22.33 -3.92
CA GLY A 82 -16.62 -21.13 -4.62
C GLY A 82 -15.38 -20.51 -3.96
N GLY A 83 -14.67 -21.26 -3.12
CA GLY A 83 -13.45 -20.85 -2.47
C GLY A 83 -13.61 -19.80 -1.35
N SER A 84 -14.84 -19.52 -0.91
CA SER A 84 -15.12 -18.45 0.06
C SER A 84 -14.46 -18.68 1.41
N ALA A 85 -14.48 -19.90 1.93
CA ALA A 85 -13.84 -20.28 3.19
C ALA A 85 -12.31 -20.20 3.10
N TYR A 86 -11.75 -20.66 1.98
CA TYR A 86 -10.31 -20.59 1.74
C TYR A 86 -9.81 -19.14 1.64
N VAL A 87 -10.48 -18.32 0.83
CA VAL A 87 -10.14 -16.89 0.67
C VAL A 87 -10.23 -16.15 2.01
N SER A 88 -11.25 -16.41 2.83
CA SER A 88 -11.40 -15.81 4.16
C SER A 88 -10.23 -16.16 5.08
N ARG A 89 -9.85 -17.44 5.14
CA ARG A 89 -8.69 -17.90 5.93
C ARG A 89 -7.38 -17.28 5.43
N LEU A 90 -7.22 -17.20 4.12
CA LEU A 90 -6.06 -16.61 3.48
C LEU A 90 -5.92 -15.12 3.82
N ILE A 91 -7.02 -14.35 3.73
CA ILE A 91 -7.05 -12.93 4.12
C ILE A 91 -6.70 -12.76 5.59
N SER A 92 -7.27 -13.58 6.48
CA SER A 92 -6.98 -13.51 7.92
C SER A 92 -5.52 -13.81 8.23
N LEU A 93 -4.94 -14.82 7.60
CA LEU A 93 -3.53 -15.18 7.77
C LEU A 93 -2.62 -14.06 7.26
N LEU A 94 -2.94 -13.49 6.10
CA LEU A 94 -2.18 -12.36 5.55
C LEU A 94 -2.30 -11.11 6.40
N ALA A 95 -3.49 -10.79 6.89
CA ALA A 95 -3.69 -9.66 7.78
C ALA A 95 -2.88 -9.81 9.07
N SER A 96 -2.84 -11.03 9.64
CA SER A 96 -2.03 -11.33 10.83
C SER A 96 -0.54 -11.21 10.54
N ALA A 97 -0.07 -11.72 9.40
CA ALA A 97 1.32 -11.61 8.98
C ALA A 97 1.72 -10.15 8.73
N LEU A 98 0.87 -9.37 8.03
CA LEU A 98 1.10 -7.95 7.81
C LEU A 98 1.12 -7.15 9.10
N LEU A 99 0.25 -7.48 10.05
CA LEU A 99 0.25 -6.86 11.38
C LEU A 99 1.56 -7.15 12.12
N LEU A 100 2.00 -8.40 12.12
CA LEU A 100 3.28 -8.79 12.73
C LEU A 100 4.47 -8.07 12.09
N ILE A 101 4.51 -8.02 10.75
CA ILE A 101 5.56 -7.31 10.00
C ILE A 101 5.53 -5.81 10.33
N THR A 102 4.35 -5.22 10.42
CA THR A 102 4.20 -3.79 10.76
C THR A 102 4.72 -3.50 12.17
N VAL A 103 4.35 -4.31 13.15
CA VAL A 103 4.85 -4.18 14.53
C VAL A 103 6.36 -4.35 14.57
N LEU A 104 6.89 -5.37 13.90
CA LEU A 104 8.33 -5.62 13.82
C LEU A 104 9.07 -4.44 13.15
N ALA A 105 8.51 -3.91 12.06
CA ALA A 105 9.05 -2.74 11.38
C ALA A 105 9.08 -1.51 12.30
N MET A 106 8.04 -1.29 13.11
CA MET A 106 8.00 -0.20 14.08
C MET A 106 9.07 -0.37 15.18
N VAL A 107 9.26 -1.57 15.69
CA VAL A 107 10.33 -1.86 16.67
C VAL A 107 11.71 -1.64 16.05
N LEU A 108 11.89 -2.01 14.78
CA LEU A 108 13.15 -1.85 14.05
C LEU A 108 13.29 -0.49 13.36
N ALA A 109 12.36 0.45 13.56
CA ALA A 109 12.42 1.77 12.92
C ALA A 109 13.76 2.50 13.14
N PRO A 110 14.38 2.52 14.34
CA PRO A 110 15.68 3.14 14.54
C PRO A 110 16.78 2.51 13.69
N LEU A 111 16.73 1.19 13.48
CA LEU A 111 17.68 0.45 12.65
C LEU A 111 17.49 0.81 11.17
N PHE A 112 16.25 0.82 10.67
CA PHE A 112 15.94 1.21 9.29
C PHE A 112 16.41 2.63 8.99
N ILE A 113 16.14 3.59 9.87
CA ILE A 113 16.59 4.98 9.68
C ILE A 113 18.12 5.06 9.68
N SER A 114 18.82 4.31 10.54
CA SER A 114 20.28 4.29 10.57
C SER A 114 20.90 3.72 9.29
N ILE A 115 20.25 2.73 8.66
CA ILE A 115 20.73 2.11 7.42
C ILE A 115 20.38 3.00 6.21
N TYR A 116 19.15 3.49 6.14
CA TYR A 116 18.64 4.22 4.99
C TYR A 116 19.11 5.69 4.95
N ALA A 117 19.26 6.32 6.10
CA ALA A 117 19.69 7.71 6.23
C ALA A 117 20.86 7.85 7.23
N PRO A 118 22.04 7.29 6.92
CA PRO A 118 23.17 7.24 7.85
C PRO A 118 23.71 8.64 8.22
N LEU A 119 23.46 9.64 7.38
CA LEU A 119 23.85 11.03 7.63
C LEU A 119 22.94 11.77 8.62
N PHE A 120 21.79 11.18 8.97
CA PHE A 120 20.88 11.76 9.98
C PHE A 120 21.44 11.44 11.36
N THR A 121 21.84 12.50 12.09
CA THR A 121 22.38 12.41 13.44
C THR A 121 21.64 13.35 14.39
N GLY A 122 21.71 13.07 15.69
CA GLY A 122 21.06 13.89 16.70
C GLY A 122 19.58 14.11 16.42
N ARG A 123 19.14 15.38 16.48
CA ARG A 123 17.72 15.76 16.34
C ARG A 123 17.09 15.30 15.01
N SER A 124 17.85 15.33 13.91
CA SER A 124 17.33 14.91 12.59
C SER A 124 16.95 13.43 12.59
N ARG A 125 17.77 12.60 13.25
CA ARG A 125 17.51 11.17 13.40
C ARG A 125 16.29 10.90 14.27
N ASP A 126 16.16 11.59 15.40
CA ASP A 126 15.02 11.42 16.31
C ASP A 126 13.70 11.80 15.66
N VAL A 127 13.68 12.90 14.90
CA VAL A 127 12.51 13.35 14.13
C VAL A 127 12.17 12.33 13.02
N ALA A 128 13.17 11.81 12.32
CA ALA A 128 12.94 10.80 11.28
C ALA A 128 12.38 9.50 11.86
N ILE A 129 12.84 9.05 13.02
CA ILE A 129 12.30 7.88 13.73
C ILE A 129 10.85 8.16 14.16
N ALA A 130 10.56 9.33 14.73
CA ALA A 130 9.21 9.69 15.11
C ALA A 130 8.25 9.66 13.90
N PHE A 131 8.64 10.27 12.77
CA PHE A 131 7.84 10.19 11.54
C PHE A 131 7.71 8.76 11.02
N ALA A 132 8.76 7.95 11.08
CA ALA A 132 8.70 6.55 10.67
C ALA A 132 7.66 5.76 11.48
N LEU A 133 7.58 5.96 12.79
CA LEU A 133 6.57 5.31 13.64
C LEU A 133 5.14 5.68 13.23
N TYR A 134 4.89 6.90 12.72
CA TYR A 134 3.59 7.28 12.17
C TYR A 134 3.34 6.77 10.75
N CYS A 135 4.39 6.62 9.95
CA CYS A 135 4.26 6.17 8.56
C CYS A 135 4.24 4.65 8.42
N LEU A 136 4.96 3.90 9.26
CA LEU A 136 5.07 2.44 9.15
C LEU A 136 3.74 1.67 9.22
N PRO A 137 2.71 2.08 10.01
CA PRO A 137 1.41 1.42 9.99
C PRO A 137 0.74 1.35 8.61
N GLN A 138 1.12 2.22 7.67
CA GLN A 138 0.58 2.15 6.31
C GLN A 138 0.96 0.86 5.57
N ILE A 139 1.99 0.11 6.00
CA ILE A 139 2.34 -1.22 5.47
C ILE A 139 1.15 -2.17 5.56
N LEU A 140 0.47 -2.18 6.71
CA LEU A 140 -0.73 -3.00 6.93
C LEU A 140 -1.82 -2.63 5.92
N PHE A 141 -2.12 -1.32 5.79
CA PHE A 141 -3.19 -0.86 4.90
C PHE A 141 -2.85 -1.07 3.42
N TYR A 142 -1.62 -0.83 3.01
CA TYR A 142 -1.17 -1.09 1.65
C TYR A 142 -1.21 -2.59 1.32
N GLY A 143 -0.77 -3.43 2.28
CA GLY A 143 -0.82 -4.87 2.14
C GLY A 143 -2.25 -5.39 1.99
N LEU A 144 -3.16 -4.96 2.86
CA LEU A 144 -4.58 -5.31 2.78
C LEU A 144 -5.21 -4.82 1.48
N PHE A 145 -4.95 -3.58 1.08
CA PHE A 145 -5.44 -3.03 -0.18
C PHE A 145 -4.96 -3.86 -1.38
N GLY A 146 -3.67 -4.24 -1.42
CA GLY A 146 -3.12 -5.09 -2.47
C GLY A 146 -3.80 -6.45 -2.54
N VAL A 147 -4.00 -7.11 -1.39
CA VAL A 147 -4.65 -8.42 -1.32
C VAL A 147 -6.12 -8.35 -1.73
N LEU A 148 -6.86 -7.38 -1.19
CA LEU A 148 -8.27 -7.18 -1.54
C LEU A 148 -8.44 -6.84 -3.03
N GLY A 149 -7.52 -6.04 -3.58
CA GLY A 149 -7.46 -5.75 -5.02
C GLY A 149 -7.26 -7.01 -5.87
N GLN A 150 -6.37 -7.92 -5.45
CA GLN A 150 -6.18 -9.20 -6.15
C GLN A 150 -7.43 -10.10 -6.09
N VAL A 151 -8.10 -10.14 -4.94
CA VAL A 151 -9.36 -10.89 -4.80
C VAL A 151 -10.46 -10.30 -5.67
N ALA A 152 -10.60 -8.96 -5.72
CA ALA A 152 -11.56 -8.28 -6.57
C ALA A 152 -11.29 -8.54 -8.06
N ASN A 153 -10.03 -8.46 -8.48
CA ASN A 153 -9.61 -8.78 -9.85
C ASN A 153 -9.92 -10.24 -10.22
N ALA A 154 -9.64 -11.18 -9.31
CA ALA A 154 -9.90 -12.61 -9.54
C ALA A 154 -11.40 -12.93 -9.65
N LYS A 155 -12.28 -12.10 -9.05
CA LYS A 155 -13.75 -12.21 -9.15
C LYS A 155 -14.33 -11.40 -10.33
N GLU A 156 -13.49 -10.82 -11.19
CA GLU A 156 -13.88 -9.94 -12.31
C GLU A 156 -14.78 -8.76 -11.88
N ARG A 157 -14.71 -8.38 -10.60
CA ARG A 157 -15.45 -7.23 -10.05
C ARG A 157 -14.53 -6.00 -10.03
N PHE A 158 -14.64 -5.19 -11.07
CA PHE A 158 -13.88 -3.94 -11.28
C PHE A 158 -14.74 -2.73 -10.87
N GLY A 159 -15.11 -2.60 -9.63
CA GLY A 159 -15.80 -1.42 -9.14
C GLY A 159 -16.46 -1.64 -7.78
N PRO A 160 -16.74 -0.53 -7.07
CA PRO A 160 -17.52 -0.59 -5.84
C PRO A 160 -18.96 -1.05 -6.10
#